data_a28bc32ae8e12903cb3ba7d16e12767b
#
_entry.id   a28bc32ae8e12903cb3ba7d16e12767b
#
_cell.length_a   1.000
_cell.length_b   1.000
_cell.length_c   1.000
_cell.angle_alpha   90.00
_cell.angle_beta   90.00
_cell.angle_gamma   90.00
#
_symmetry.space_group_name_H-M   'P 1'
#
loop_
_entity.id
_entity.type
_entity.pdbx_description
1 polymer ?
#
loop_
_entity_poly.entity_id
_entity_poly.type
_entity_poly.pdbx_seq_one_letter_code
_entity_poly.pdbx_strand_id
1 'polypeptide(L)'
;DFVAKHPGVPRLVFGELQRTKRSAAGRMVQTLLRAYGERVKGILADAKTRGELDPAIDPEAASILFVGTVQGLVMQSLLSGEIGRIRADAPRVFAIYRRGIERAR
;
A
#
# COMPACT_ATOMS: atom_id res chain seq x y z
N ASP A 1 11.59 21.32 -0.01
CA ASP A 1 10.72 20.23 -0.44
C ASP A 1 11.14 19.75 -1.81
N PHE A 2 11.28 18.44 -1.96
CA PHE A 2 11.70 17.80 -3.22
C PHE A 2 10.75 18.12 -4.36
N VAL A 3 9.44 18.08 -4.12
CA VAL A 3 8.45 18.33 -5.15
C VAL A 3 8.55 19.76 -5.68
N ALA A 4 8.78 20.73 -4.80
CA ALA A 4 8.93 22.11 -5.19
C ALA A 4 10.17 22.34 -6.06
N LYS A 5 11.26 21.59 -5.76
CA LYS A 5 12.51 21.70 -6.53
C LYS A 5 12.46 20.95 -7.87
N HIS A 6 11.56 19.97 -7.97
CA HIS A 6 11.45 19.13 -9.18
C HIS A 6 9.99 19.03 -9.61
N PRO A 7 9.41 20.13 -10.12
CA PRO A 7 7.96 20.15 -10.42
C PRO A 7 7.53 19.19 -11.51
N GLY A 8 8.46 18.68 -12.33
CA GLY A 8 8.14 17.71 -13.37
C GLY A 8 7.97 16.30 -12.87
N VAL A 9 8.48 15.98 -11.67
CA VAL A 9 8.45 14.60 -11.14
C VAL A 9 7.02 14.10 -10.89
N PRO A 10 6.13 14.87 -10.22
CA PRO A 10 4.75 14.41 -10.03
C PRO A 10 4.03 14.14 -11.35
N ARG A 11 4.30 15.00 -12.36
CA ARG A 11 3.69 14.83 -13.68
C ARG A 11 4.16 13.55 -14.36
N LEU A 12 5.46 13.23 -14.26
CA LEU A 12 6.00 11.99 -14.81
C LEU A 12 5.38 10.77 -14.15
N VAL A 13 5.31 10.78 -12.83
CA VAL A 13 4.74 9.65 -12.07
C VAL A 13 3.28 9.47 -12.44
N PHE A 14 2.52 10.57 -12.49
CA PHE A 14 1.11 10.52 -12.85
C PHE A 14 0.92 9.96 -14.27
N GLY A 15 1.75 10.43 -15.21
CA GLY A 15 1.70 9.94 -16.60
C GLY A 15 1.97 8.44 -16.70
N GLU A 16 2.96 7.95 -15.95
CA GLU A 16 3.27 6.53 -15.94
C GLU A 16 2.12 5.71 -15.36
N LEU A 17 1.50 6.21 -14.29
CA LEU A 17 0.34 5.55 -13.69
C LEU A 17 -0.82 5.48 -14.68
N GLN A 18 -1.08 6.55 -15.41
CA GLN A 18 -2.15 6.57 -16.41
C GLN A 18 -1.87 5.59 -17.54
N ARG A 19 -0.63 5.52 -18.00
CA ARG A 19 -0.26 4.59 -19.06
C ARG A 19 -0.41 3.14 -18.61
N THR A 20 0.05 2.83 -17.41
CA THR A 20 -0.09 1.50 -16.82
C THR A 20 -1.56 1.12 -16.70
N LYS A 21 -2.39 2.07 -16.26
CA LYS A 21 -3.81 1.85 -16.07
C LYS A 21 -4.51 1.46 -17.37
N ARG A 22 -4.04 1.99 -18.52
CA ARG A 22 -4.68 1.73 -19.82
C ARG A 22 -4.19 0.46 -20.48
N SER A 23 -3.08 -0.12 -20.05
CA SER A 23 -2.57 -1.36 -20.64
C SER A 23 -3.35 -2.57 -20.11
N ALA A 24 -3.33 -3.67 -20.88
CA ALA A 24 -3.95 -4.92 -20.44
C ALA A 24 -3.28 -5.44 -19.16
N ALA A 25 -1.95 -5.38 -19.13
CA ALA A 25 -1.20 -5.80 -17.94
C ALA A 25 -1.54 -4.94 -16.74
N GLY A 26 -1.67 -3.62 -16.94
CA GLY A 26 -2.04 -2.71 -15.86
C GLY A 26 -3.43 -2.98 -15.31
N ARG A 27 -4.39 -3.28 -16.22
CA ARG A 27 -5.73 -3.64 -15.78
C ARG A 27 -5.75 -4.92 -14.98
N MET A 28 -4.95 -5.92 -15.40
CA MET A 28 -4.82 -7.16 -14.65
C MET A 28 -4.26 -6.92 -13.25
N VAL A 29 -3.21 -6.11 -13.15
CA VAL A 29 -2.63 -5.76 -11.85
C VAL A 29 -3.66 -5.07 -10.97
N GLN A 30 -4.45 -4.14 -11.52
CA GLN A 30 -5.49 -3.45 -10.76
C GLN A 30 -6.55 -4.42 -10.27
N THR A 31 -6.94 -5.40 -11.11
CA THR A 31 -7.91 -6.42 -10.70
C THR A 31 -7.37 -7.25 -9.55
N LEU A 32 -6.11 -7.66 -9.64
CA LEU A 32 -5.47 -8.44 -8.57
C LEU A 32 -5.37 -7.64 -7.28
N LEU A 33 -5.01 -6.36 -7.37
CA LEU A 33 -4.91 -5.50 -6.19
C LEU A 33 -6.27 -5.30 -5.53
N ARG A 34 -7.33 -5.18 -6.34
CA ARG A 34 -8.68 -5.04 -5.80
C ARG A 34 -9.10 -6.31 -5.06
N ALA A 35 -8.87 -7.47 -5.67
CA ALA A 35 -9.19 -8.75 -5.03
C ALA A 35 -8.38 -8.93 -3.74
N TYR A 36 -7.10 -8.56 -3.78
CA TYR A 36 -6.24 -8.64 -2.61
C TYR A 36 -6.73 -7.72 -1.50
N GLY A 37 -7.11 -6.49 -1.87
CA GLY A 37 -7.66 -5.52 -0.90
C GLY A 37 -8.92 -6.03 -0.23
N GLU A 38 -9.81 -6.68 -0.99
CA GLU A 38 -11.03 -7.25 -0.41
C GLU A 38 -10.71 -8.36 0.59
N ARG A 39 -9.72 -9.19 0.30
CA ARG A 39 -9.29 -10.24 1.23
C ARG A 39 -8.72 -9.64 2.51
N VAL A 40 -7.87 -8.63 2.36
CA VAL A 40 -7.26 -7.96 3.53
C VAL A 40 -8.36 -7.31 4.36
N LYS A 41 -9.31 -6.66 3.73
CA LYS A 41 -10.44 -6.04 4.43
C LYS A 41 -11.21 -7.08 5.25
N GLY A 42 -11.49 -8.23 4.67
CA GLY A 42 -12.16 -9.32 5.39
C GLY A 42 -11.38 -9.82 6.60
N ILE A 43 -10.06 -10.01 6.42
CA ILE A 43 -9.19 -10.43 7.51
C ILE A 43 -9.20 -9.40 8.64
N LEU A 44 -9.13 -8.11 8.29
CA LEU A 44 -9.12 -7.04 9.28
C LEU A 44 -10.47 -6.92 9.99
N ALA A 45 -11.57 -7.10 9.26
CA ALA A 45 -12.90 -7.07 9.87
C ALA A 45 -13.07 -8.20 10.88
N ASP A 46 -12.59 -9.40 10.54
CA ASP A 46 -12.63 -10.54 11.45
C ASP A 46 -11.76 -10.30 12.68
N ALA A 47 -10.56 -9.76 12.48
CA ALA A 47 -9.65 -9.45 13.59
C ALA A 47 -10.26 -8.41 14.52
N LYS A 48 -10.96 -7.42 13.98
CA LYS A 48 -11.65 -6.41 14.77
C LYS A 48 -12.75 -7.05 15.61
N THR A 49 -13.52 -7.95 15.01
CA THR A 49 -14.58 -8.68 15.71
C THR A 49 -14.02 -9.50 16.86
N ARG A 50 -12.83 -10.07 16.69
CA ARG A 50 -12.17 -10.86 17.74
C ARG A 50 -11.48 -9.97 18.80
N GLY A 51 -11.54 -8.66 18.65
CA GLY A 51 -10.94 -7.75 19.62
C GLY A 51 -9.43 -7.60 19.50
N GLU A 52 -8.86 -8.00 18.39
CA GLU A 52 -7.40 -7.90 18.16
C GLU A 52 -6.97 -6.54 17.66
N LEU A 53 -7.89 -5.78 17.11
CA LEU A 53 -7.61 -4.45 16.60
C LEU A 53 -8.24 -3.37 17.49
N ASP A 54 -7.71 -2.17 17.39
CA ASP A 54 -8.30 -1.00 18.02
C ASP A 54 -9.77 -0.90 17.57
N PRO A 55 -10.74 -0.80 18.50
CA PRO A 55 -12.16 -0.74 18.13
C PRO A 55 -12.51 0.43 17.22
N ALA A 56 -11.71 1.49 17.21
CA ALA A 56 -11.96 2.67 16.37
C ALA A 56 -11.47 2.50 14.93
N ILE A 57 -10.75 1.42 14.63
CA ILE A 57 -10.19 1.20 13.30
C ILE A 57 -11.30 0.86 12.30
N ASP A 58 -11.27 1.58 11.17
CA ASP A 58 -12.11 1.30 10.01
C ASP A 58 -11.40 0.21 9.17
N PRO A 59 -11.95 -1.01 9.08
CA PRO A 59 -11.26 -2.08 8.34
C PRO A 59 -11.06 -1.77 6.87
N GLU A 60 -11.98 -1.04 6.25
CA GLU A 60 -11.82 -0.65 4.84
C GLU A 60 -10.64 0.30 4.68
N ALA A 61 -10.57 1.34 5.51
CA ALA A 61 -9.48 2.30 5.45
C ALA A 61 -8.14 1.61 5.73
N ALA A 62 -8.12 0.70 6.70
CA ALA A 62 -6.90 -0.05 7.03
C ALA A 62 -6.45 -0.92 5.86
N SER A 63 -7.41 -1.51 5.11
CA SER A 63 -7.08 -2.31 3.94
C SER A 63 -6.52 -1.44 2.81
N ILE A 64 -7.08 -0.26 2.59
CA ILE A 64 -6.58 0.69 1.60
C ILE A 64 -5.14 1.08 1.95
N LEU A 65 -4.89 1.36 3.20
CA LEU A 65 -3.55 1.72 3.67
C LEU A 65 -2.57 0.57 3.48
N PHE A 66 -3.00 -0.66 3.76
CA PHE A 66 -2.15 -1.84 3.59
C PHE A 66 -1.74 -2.00 2.13
N VAL A 67 -2.71 -1.98 1.21
CA VAL A 67 -2.44 -2.12 -0.22
C VAL A 67 -1.56 -0.97 -0.71
N GLY A 68 -1.86 0.26 -0.28
CA GLY A 68 -1.05 1.42 -0.63
C GLY A 68 0.39 1.30 -0.14
N THR A 69 0.58 0.74 1.05
CA THR A 69 1.92 0.50 1.59
C THR A 69 2.70 -0.47 0.71
N VAL A 70 2.06 -1.57 0.30
CA VAL A 70 2.69 -2.54 -0.61
C VAL A 70 3.05 -1.87 -1.93
N GLN A 71 2.11 -1.14 -2.52
CA GLN A 71 2.35 -0.42 -3.77
C GLN A 71 3.48 0.58 -3.63
N GLY A 72 3.52 1.32 -2.52
CA GLY A 72 4.57 2.29 -2.28
C GLY A 72 5.94 1.66 -2.17
N LEU A 73 6.04 0.54 -1.46
CA LEU A 73 7.30 -0.18 -1.34
C LEU A 73 7.80 -0.67 -2.69
N VAL A 74 6.89 -1.24 -3.49
CA VAL A 74 7.24 -1.72 -4.82
C VAL A 74 7.69 -0.56 -5.71
N MET A 75 6.94 0.54 -5.71
CA MET A 75 7.25 1.71 -6.53
C MET A 75 8.61 2.30 -6.15
N GLN A 76 8.87 2.45 -4.86
CA GLN A 76 10.15 2.99 -4.40
C GLN A 76 11.32 2.10 -4.83
N SER A 77 11.11 0.79 -4.73
CA SER A 77 12.13 -0.18 -5.12
C SER A 77 12.43 -0.10 -6.62
N LEU A 78 11.39 -0.01 -7.44
CA LEU A 78 11.55 0.09 -8.89
C LEU A 78 12.26 1.40 -9.29
N LEU A 79 11.86 2.51 -8.67
CA LEU A 79 12.45 3.81 -8.99
C LEU A 79 13.91 3.91 -8.56
N SER A 80 14.28 3.26 -7.47
CA SER A 80 15.66 3.28 -7.00
C SER A 80 16.55 2.26 -7.72
N GLY A 81 15.96 1.30 -8.43
CA GLY A 81 16.69 0.21 -9.05
C GLY A 81 17.17 -0.85 -8.07
N GLU A 82 16.74 -0.79 -6.83
CA GLU A 82 17.19 -1.70 -5.77
C GLU A 82 16.04 -2.60 -5.34
N ILE A 83 15.66 -3.55 -6.20
CA ILE A 83 14.50 -4.41 -5.96
C ILE A 83 14.63 -5.22 -4.67
N GLY A 84 15.84 -5.65 -4.31
CA GLY A 84 16.07 -6.39 -3.07
C GLY A 84 15.80 -5.60 -1.80
N ARG A 85 15.67 -4.29 -1.91
CA ARG A 85 15.44 -3.41 -0.78
C ARG A 85 14.11 -3.66 -0.09
N ILE A 86 13.12 -4.15 -0.83
CA ILE A 86 11.81 -4.49 -0.26
C ILE A 86 11.96 -5.47 0.89
N ARG A 87 12.83 -6.47 0.73
CA ARG A 87 13.04 -7.50 1.75
C ARG A 87 13.53 -6.91 3.07
N ALA A 88 14.37 -5.89 2.99
CA ALA A 88 14.91 -5.22 4.18
C ALA A 88 13.90 -4.23 4.78
N ASP A 89 13.15 -3.52 3.93
CA ASP A 89 12.29 -2.42 4.38
C ASP A 89 10.92 -2.89 4.83
N ALA A 90 10.35 -3.91 4.19
CA ALA A 90 8.97 -4.33 4.46
C ALA A 90 8.71 -4.66 5.94
N PRO A 91 9.57 -5.44 6.62
CA PRO A 91 9.31 -5.74 8.03
C PRO A 91 9.25 -4.51 8.92
N ARG A 92 10.11 -3.52 8.66
CA ARG A 92 10.15 -2.30 9.46
C ARG A 92 8.92 -1.45 9.21
N VAL A 93 8.50 -1.35 7.95
CA VAL A 93 7.33 -0.56 7.56
C VAL A 93 6.06 -1.19 8.12
N PHE A 94 5.91 -2.50 7.98
CA PHE A 94 4.73 -3.18 8.48
C PHE A 94 4.68 -3.27 10.01
N ALA A 95 5.82 -3.14 10.68
CA ALA A 95 5.82 -3.02 12.14
C ALA A 95 5.11 -1.73 12.57
N ILE A 96 5.34 -0.64 11.84
CA ILE A 96 4.64 0.63 12.11
C ILE A 96 3.14 0.49 11.81
N TYR A 97 2.81 -0.14 10.69
CA TYR A 97 1.42 -0.38 10.31
C TYR A 97 0.69 -1.16 11.41
N ARG A 98 1.31 -2.25 11.86
CA ARG A 98 0.70 -3.11 12.88
C ARG A 98 0.44 -2.34 14.18
N ARG A 99 1.41 -1.53 14.61
CA ARG A 99 1.23 -0.71 15.83
C ARG A 99 0.08 0.27 15.69
N GLY A 100 -0.16 0.76 14.46
CA GLY A 100 -1.21 1.73 14.22
C GLY A 100 -2.60 1.14 14.28
N ILE A 101 -2.74 -0.16 14.04
CA ILE A 101 -4.06 -0.78 13.99
C ILE A 101 -4.36 -1.73 15.13
N GLU A 102 -3.34 -2.26 15.82
CA GLU A 102 -3.62 -3.25 16.85
C GLU A 102 -4.17 -2.59 18.12
N ARG A 103 -4.88 -3.41 18.89
CA ARG A 103 -5.51 -2.96 20.11
C ARG A 103 -4.46 -2.51 21.13
N ALA A 104 -4.69 -1.36 21.74
CA ALA A 104 -3.82 -0.87 22.80
C ALA A 104 -3.89 -1.82 24.02
N ARG A 105 -2.74 -2.03 24.64
CA ARG A 105 -2.65 -2.87 25.84
C ARG A 105 -2.87 -2.04 27.09
#